data_8884031e2efe15f13e44c14f7c9251bb
#
_entry.id   8884031e2efe15f13e44c14f7c9251bb
#
_cell.length_a   1.000
_cell.length_b   1.000
_cell.length_c   1.000
_cell.angle_alpha   90.00
_cell.angle_beta   90.00
_cell.angle_gamma   90.00
#
_symmetry.space_group_name_H-M   'P 1'
#
loop_
_entity.id
_entity.type
_entity.pdbx_description
1 polymer ?
#
loop_
_entity_poly.entity_id
_entity_poly.type
_entity_poly.pdbx_seq_one_letter_code
_entity_poly.pdbx_strand_id
1 'polypeptide(L)'
;MRNLHIDATKGVLIFLVVLGHYLERLIGWNEPLNQAILGSIYFVHMPAFIFISGIFFKEEKILEKLIYFLSLYLPFQLLFQLLDAFYNGSLWNGTFQFLWFAKPYWVLWYLFSMGIWTLLAFFLKKTAHPVLFSIILALLIGFSPINNYSYSIGR
;
A
#
# COMPACT_ATOMS: atom_id res chain seq x y z
N MET A 1 -23.16 0.43 16.65
CA MET A 1 -22.37 -0.17 17.75
C MET A 1 -20.95 -0.39 17.28
N ARG A 2 -19.97 -0.08 18.11
CA ARG A 2 -18.54 -0.36 17.84
C ARG A 2 -18.29 -1.87 18.05
N ASN A 3 -17.66 -2.52 17.08
CA ASN A 3 -17.36 -3.96 17.18
C ASN A 3 -15.93 -4.14 17.73
N LEU A 4 -15.84 -4.50 19.01
CA LEU A 4 -14.56 -4.68 19.72
C LEU A 4 -13.65 -5.72 19.07
N HIS A 5 -14.21 -6.79 18.49
CA HIS A 5 -13.41 -7.83 17.82
C HIS A 5 -12.70 -7.28 16.57
N ILE A 6 -13.39 -6.46 15.79
CA ILE A 6 -12.80 -5.82 14.61
C ILE A 6 -11.72 -4.81 15.01
N ASP A 7 -11.96 -4.04 16.05
CA ASP A 7 -10.98 -3.08 16.56
C ASP A 7 -9.72 -3.80 17.10
N ALA A 8 -9.89 -4.92 17.83
CA ALA A 8 -8.80 -5.75 18.29
C ALA A 8 -8.01 -6.35 17.11
N THR A 9 -8.71 -6.87 16.09
CA THR A 9 -8.07 -7.41 14.88
C THR A 9 -7.24 -6.34 14.17
N LYS A 10 -7.77 -5.12 14.01
CA LYS A 10 -7.00 -4.00 13.44
C LYS A 10 -5.76 -3.67 14.27
N GLY A 11 -5.87 -3.71 15.60
CA GLY A 11 -4.73 -3.51 16.50
C GLY A 11 -3.63 -4.54 16.29
N VAL A 12 -3.99 -5.81 16.20
CA VAL A 12 -3.02 -6.90 15.88
C VAL A 12 -2.39 -6.71 14.51
N LEU A 13 -3.17 -6.34 13.50
CA LEU A 13 -2.64 -6.10 12.17
C LEU A 13 -1.67 -4.91 12.13
N ILE A 14 -1.97 -3.82 12.84
CA ILE A 14 -1.04 -2.68 12.97
C ILE A 14 0.25 -3.12 13.67
N PHE A 15 0.15 -3.91 14.72
CA PHE A 15 1.34 -4.46 15.38
C PHE A 15 2.18 -5.30 14.41
N LEU A 16 1.56 -6.16 13.58
CA LEU A 16 2.28 -6.94 12.57
C LEU A 16 2.93 -6.07 11.50
N VAL A 17 2.32 -4.94 11.10
CA VAL A 17 2.94 -3.96 10.19
C VAL A 17 4.22 -3.39 10.80
N VAL A 18 4.14 -2.90 12.05
CA VAL A 18 5.30 -2.32 12.75
C VAL A 18 6.38 -3.36 12.93
N LEU A 19 6.02 -4.56 13.39
CA LEU A 19 6.93 -5.67 13.59
C LEU A 19 7.61 -6.10 12.28
N GLY A 20 6.85 -6.23 11.20
CA GLY A 20 7.37 -6.61 9.88
C GLY A 20 8.42 -5.62 9.38
N HIS A 21 8.12 -4.31 9.40
CA HIS A 21 9.07 -3.28 8.98
C HIS A 21 10.28 -3.16 9.91
N TYR A 22 10.11 -3.37 11.21
CA TYR A 22 11.21 -3.39 12.15
C TYR A 22 12.15 -4.59 11.90
N LEU A 23 11.59 -5.80 11.76
CA LEU A 23 12.37 -6.99 11.45
C LEU A 23 13.06 -6.89 10.09
N GLU A 24 12.39 -6.37 9.07
CA GLU A 24 12.98 -6.14 7.75
C GLU A 24 14.28 -5.30 7.83
N ARG A 25 14.31 -4.28 8.70
CA ARG A 25 15.50 -3.46 8.94
C ARG A 25 16.60 -4.18 9.72
N LEU A 26 16.22 -5.10 10.62
CA LEU A 26 17.18 -5.82 11.46
C LEU A 26 17.84 -6.99 10.72
N ILE A 27 17.04 -7.83 10.06
CA ILE A 27 17.51 -9.11 9.51
C ILE A 27 17.65 -9.09 8.00
N GLY A 28 16.95 -8.18 7.30
CA GLY A 28 16.96 -8.11 5.83
C GLY A 28 16.33 -9.32 5.14
N TRP A 29 16.34 -9.32 3.80
CA TRP A 29 15.75 -10.36 2.95
C TRP A 29 16.75 -11.37 2.39
N ASN A 30 18.02 -11.30 2.78
CA ASN A 30 19.09 -12.04 2.10
C ASN A 30 19.10 -13.55 2.42
N GLU A 31 18.67 -13.93 3.63
CA GLU A 31 18.70 -15.30 4.10
C GLU A 31 17.33 -16.00 3.91
N PRO A 32 17.29 -17.30 3.53
CA PRO A 32 16.02 -18.04 3.34
C PRO A 32 15.11 -18.03 4.56
N LEU A 33 15.68 -18.13 5.78
CA LEU A 33 14.91 -18.07 7.01
C LEU A 33 14.26 -16.70 7.21
N ASN A 34 14.99 -15.63 6.92
CA ASN A 34 14.49 -14.27 7.02
C ASN A 34 13.35 -14.04 6.01
N GLN A 35 13.51 -14.54 4.76
CA GLN A 35 12.46 -14.51 3.75
C GLN A 35 11.19 -15.23 4.21
N ALA A 36 11.32 -16.38 4.87
CA ALA A 36 10.19 -17.13 5.40
C ALA A 36 9.46 -16.35 6.52
N ILE A 37 10.21 -15.77 7.46
CA ILE A 37 9.65 -15.00 8.59
C ILE A 37 8.97 -13.73 8.08
N LEU A 38 9.68 -12.90 7.32
CA LEU A 38 9.14 -11.65 6.79
C LEU A 38 7.98 -11.91 5.81
N GLY A 39 8.15 -12.89 4.93
CA GLY A 39 7.12 -13.29 3.98
C GLY A 39 5.84 -13.74 4.67
N SER A 40 5.92 -14.49 5.75
CA SER A 40 4.75 -14.92 6.54
C SER A 40 4.00 -13.72 7.14
N ILE A 41 4.73 -12.74 7.68
CA ILE A 41 4.13 -11.52 8.24
C ILE A 41 3.45 -10.71 7.12
N TYR A 42 4.14 -10.45 6.01
CA TYR A 42 3.62 -9.65 4.92
C TYR A 42 2.46 -10.33 4.18
N PHE A 43 2.49 -11.65 4.06
CA PHE A 43 1.41 -12.43 3.44
C PHE A 43 0.09 -12.36 4.24
N VAL A 44 0.16 -12.20 5.55
CA VAL A 44 -1.03 -12.17 6.42
C VAL A 44 -1.58 -10.75 6.57
N HIS A 45 -0.76 -9.79 7.02
CA HIS A 45 -1.30 -8.50 7.47
C HIS A 45 -1.84 -7.63 6.33
N MET A 46 -1.18 -7.61 5.16
CA MET A 46 -1.61 -6.77 4.05
C MET A 46 -2.95 -7.23 3.44
N PRO A 47 -3.14 -8.52 3.07
CA PRO A 47 -4.43 -9.00 2.60
C PRO A 47 -5.55 -8.86 3.65
N ALA A 48 -5.24 -9.08 4.94
CA ALA A 48 -6.21 -8.95 6.02
C ALA A 48 -6.68 -7.50 6.18
N PHE A 49 -5.81 -6.49 6.05
CA PHE A 49 -6.21 -5.08 6.05
C PHE A 49 -7.14 -4.75 4.88
N ILE A 50 -6.81 -5.22 3.67
CA ILE A 50 -7.64 -5.00 2.48
C ILE A 50 -9.01 -5.65 2.69
N PHE A 51 -9.04 -6.89 3.19
CA PHE A 51 -10.28 -7.62 3.47
C PHE A 51 -11.18 -6.88 4.47
N ILE A 52 -10.62 -6.47 5.62
CA ILE A 52 -11.37 -5.69 6.62
C ILE A 52 -11.87 -4.36 6.05
N SER A 53 -11.05 -3.68 5.25
CA SER A 53 -11.44 -2.43 4.59
C SER A 53 -12.60 -2.64 3.61
N GLY A 54 -12.62 -3.81 2.93
CA GLY A 54 -13.70 -4.21 2.03
C GLY A 54 -15.03 -4.43 2.76
N ILE A 55 -15.02 -5.03 3.96
CA ILE A 55 -16.22 -5.23 4.78
C ILE A 55 -16.93 -3.89 5.09
N PHE A 56 -16.15 -2.82 5.29
CA PHE A 56 -16.66 -1.47 5.58
C PHE A 56 -16.80 -0.58 4.36
N PHE A 57 -16.75 -1.18 3.16
CA PHE A 57 -16.91 -0.41 1.93
C PHE A 57 -18.34 0.10 1.80
N LYS A 58 -18.51 1.43 1.67
CA LYS A 58 -19.79 2.11 1.42
C LYS A 58 -19.63 3.00 0.20
N GLU A 59 -20.47 2.80 -0.81
CA GLU A 59 -20.44 3.58 -2.06
C GLU A 59 -20.70 5.06 -1.82
N GLU A 60 -21.64 5.38 -0.93
CA GLU A 60 -22.02 6.75 -0.61
C GLU A 60 -20.86 7.61 -0.10
N LYS A 61 -19.81 6.97 0.43
CA LYS A 61 -18.64 7.63 1.05
C LYS A 61 -17.35 7.52 0.25
N ILE A 62 -17.44 7.18 -1.03
CA ILE A 62 -16.24 6.98 -1.86
C ILE A 62 -15.43 8.27 -1.97
N LEU A 63 -16.09 9.39 -2.29
CA LEU A 63 -15.43 10.67 -2.44
C LEU A 63 -14.76 11.12 -1.14
N GLU A 64 -15.45 10.96 -0.01
CA GLU A 64 -14.88 11.24 1.31
C GLU A 64 -13.63 10.41 1.58
N LYS A 65 -13.68 9.09 1.27
CA LYS A 65 -12.53 8.19 1.44
C LYS A 65 -11.37 8.55 0.53
N LEU A 66 -11.63 8.87 -0.73
CA LEU A 66 -10.58 9.27 -1.67
C LEU A 66 -9.92 10.57 -1.23
N ILE A 67 -10.70 11.57 -0.83
CA ILE A 67 -10.18 12.83 -0.31
C ILE A 67 -9.33 12.55 0.95
N TYR A 68 -9.80 11.69 1.85
CA TYR A 68 -9.06 11.31 3.05
C TYR A 68 -7.72 10.65 2.71
N PHE A 69 -7.69 9.68 1.79
CA PHE A 69 -6.43 9.05 1.38
C PHE A 69 -5.48 10.03 0.69
N LEU A 70 -5.98 10.90 -0.18
CA LEU A 70 -5.17 11.92 -0.84
C LEU A 70 -4.65 12.97 0.14
N SER A 71 -5.47 13.41 1.10
CA SER A 71 -5.06 14.39 2.11
C SER A 71 -3.96 13.88 3.04
N LEU A 72 -3.87 12.56 3.24
CA LEU A 72 -2.75 11.93 3.95
C LEU A 72 -1.57 11.67 3.01
N TYR A 73 -1.83 11.15 1.82
CA TYR A 73 -0.79 10.76 0.88
C TYR A 73 0.05 11.94 0.39
N LEU A 74 -0.58 13.01 -0.09
CA LEU A 74 0.10 14.11 -0.73
C LEU A 74 1.08 14.87 0.18
N PRO A 75 0.71 15.26 1.43
CA PRO A 75 1.65 15.95 2.32
C PRO A 75 2.86 15.09 2.70
N PHE A 76 2.63 13.81 3.02
CA PHE A 76 3.73 12.92 3.37
C PHE A 76 4.61 12.59 2.17
N GLN A 77 4.04 12.37 0.99
CA GLN A 77 4.80 12.17 -0.24
C GLN A 77 5.69 13.36 -0.55
N LEU A 78 5.15 14.58 -0.44
CA LEU A 78 5.92 15.81 -0.63
C LEU A 78 7.01 15.95 0.42
N LEU A 79 6.69 15.70 1.69
CA LEU A 79 7.65 15.78 2.80
C LEU A 79 8.82 14.81 2.56
N PHE A 80 8.55 13.54 2.27
CA PHE A 80 9.61 12.56 2.01
C PHE A 80 10.44 12.92 0.78
N GLN A 81 9.82 13.45 -0.27
CA GLN A 81 10.54 13.88 -1.45
C GLN A 81 11.47 15.07 -1.17
N LEU A 82 11.01 16.05 -0.39
CA LEU A 82 11.84 17.18 0.01
C LEU A 82 13.00 16.73 0.90
N LEU A 83 12.76 15.84 1.85
CA LEU A 83 13.82 15.28 2.69
C LEU A 83 14.84 14.50 1.86
N ASP A 84 14.40 13.64 0.96
CA ASP A 84 15.27 12.88 0.07
C ASP A 84 16.12 13.81 -0.82
N ALA A 85 15.48 14.82 -1.41
CA ALA A 85 16.15 15.81 -2.22
C ALA A 85 17.15 16.65 -1.44
N PHE A 86 16.86 16.95 -0.17
CA PHE A 86 17.76 17.64 0.73
C PHE A 86 18.98 16.78 1.07
N TYR A 87 18.77 15.54 1.48
CA TYR A 87 19.86 14.61 1.82
C TYR A 87 20.76 14.27 0.63
N ASN A 88 20.19 14.09 -0.55
CA ASN A 88 20.92 13.75 -1.77
C ASN A 88 21.47 15.00 -2.50
N GLY A 89 21.21 16.19 -2.01
CA GLY A 89 21.66 17.44 -2.63
C GLY A 89 21.01 17.77 -3.96
N SER A 90 19.96 17.05 -4.37
CA SER A 90 19.30 17.24 -5.67
C SER A 90 18.58 18.58 -5.80
N LEU A 91 18.14 19.17 -4.69
CA LEU A 91 17.59 20.53 -4.64
C LEU A 91 18.61 21.58 -5.07
N TRP A 92 19.87 21.39 -4.71
CA TRP A 92 20.97 22.34 -4.97
C TRP A 92 21.59 22.12 -6.35
N ASN A 93 21.56 20.88 -6.86
CA ASN A 93 22.14 20.50 -8.14
C ASN A 93 21.15 20.63 -9.32
N GLY A 94 19.92 21.06 -9.08
CA GLY A 94 18.89 21.21 -10.13
C GLY A 94 18.40 19.88 -10.73
N THR A 95 18.72 18.74 -10.12
CA THR A 95 18.29 17.40 -10.58
C THR A 95 16.98 16.93 -9.97
N PHE A 96 16.30 17.81 -9.24
CA PHE A 96 15.00 17.52 -8.65
C PHE A 96 13.95 17.27 -9.73
N GLN A 97 13.40 16.06 -9.78
CA GLN A 97 12.37 15.68 -10.74
C GLN A 97 11.03 15.51 -10.05
N PHE A 98 10.00 16.17 -10.57
CA PHE A 98 8.66 16.14 -10.01
C PHE A 98 7.83 14.90 -10.40
N LEU A 99 8.43 13.85 -10.99
CA LEU A 99 7.76 12.62 -11.43
C LEU A 99 7.41 11.64 -10.29
N TRP A 100 7.11 12.16 -9.15
CA TRP A 100 6.98 11.43 -7.89
C TRP A 100 5.56 10.91 -7.60
N PHE A 101 4.53 11.37 -8.29
CA PHE A 101 3.17 10.87 -8.09
C PHE A 101 3.01 9.38 -8.40
N ALA A 102 3.78 8.88 -9.34
CA ALA A 102 3.71 7.48 -9.75
C ALA A 102 4.56 6.53 -8.90
N LYS A 103 5.43 7.07 -8.02
CA LYS A 103 6.36 6.27 -7.20
C LYS A 103 6.24 6.66 -5.72
N PRO A 104 5.28 6.06 -5.00
CA PRO A 104 5.10 6.33 -3.57
C PRO A 104 6.35 5.98 -2.78
N TYR A 105 6.73 6.86 -1.83
CA TYR A 105 7.79 6.57 -0.89
C TYR A 105 7.35 5.50 0.11
N TRP A 106 8.17 4.48 0.28
CA TRP A 106 8.09 3.44 1.31
C TRP A 106 6.65 3.04 1.66
N VAL A 107 6.22 3.22 2.92
CA VAL A 107 4.87 2.81 3.40
C VAL A 107 3.70 3.56 2.74
N LEU A 108 3.95 4.67 2.05
CA LEU A 108 2.90 5.46 1.38
C LEU A 108 2.26 4.73 0.20
N TRP A 109 2.94 3.72 -0.37
CA TRP A 109 2.37 2.88 -1.41
C TRP A 109 1.03 2.25 -0.99
N TYR A 110 0.87 1.96 0.31
CA TYR A 110 -0.37 1.40 0.84
C TYR A 110 -1.53 2.39 0.75
N LEU A 111 -1.33 3.66 1.14
CA LEU A 111 -2.37 4.69 1.01
C LEU A 111 -2.78 4.91 -0.44
N PHE A 112 -1.81 4.96 -1.33
CA PHE A 112 -2.06 5.07 -2.77
C PHE A 112 -2.86 3.87 -3.31
N SER A 113 -2.45 2.66 -2.95
CA SER A 113 -3.13 1.42 -3.32
C SER A 113 -4.56 1.37 -2.76
N MET A 114 -4.78 1.80 -1.52
CA MET A 114 -6.13 1.86 -0.94
C MET A 114 -7.06 2.80 -1.71
N GLY A 115 -6.55 3.92 -2.23
CA GLY A 115 -7.29 4.80 -3.12
C GLY A 115 -7.70 4.08 -4.41
N ILE A 116 -6.76 3.39 -5.07
CA ILE A 116 -7.01 2.60 -6.28
C ILE A 116 -8.02 1.48 -6.00
N TRP A 117 -7.84 0.70 -4.92
CA TRP A 117 -8.76 -0.37 -4.55
C TRP A 117 -10.18 0.15 -4.27
N THR A 118 -10.31 1.33 -3.66
CA THR A 118 -11.61 1.98 -3.43
C THR A 118 -12.32 2.30 -4.75
N LEU A 119 -11.59 2.84 -5.73
CA LEU A 119 -12.12 3.09 -7.08
C LEU A 119 -12.48 1.80 -7.81
N LEU A 120 -11.60 0.81 -7.78
CA LEU A 120 -11.85 -0.49 -8.40
C LEU A 120 -13.08 -1.18 -7.81
N ALA A 121 -13.23 -1.17 -6.49
CA ALA A 121 -14.39 -1.74 -5.82
C ALA A 121 -15.71 -1.09 -6.27
N PHE A 122 -15.70 0.22 -6.47
CA PHE A 122 -16.86 0.94 -7.00
C PHE A 122 -17.25 0.50 -8.41
N PHE A 123 -16.28 0.37 -9.32
CA PHE A 123 -16.55 -0.06 -10.67
C PHE A 123 -16.94 -1.56 -10.73
N LEU A 124 -16.21 -2.40 -10.01
CA LEU A 124 -16.44 -3.84 -9.99
C LEU A 124 -17.82 -4.20 -9.43
N LYS A 125 -18.29 -3.49 -8.41
CA LYS A 125 -19.63 -3.74 -7.84
C LYS A 125 -20.77 -3.50 -8.84
N LYS A 126 -20.55 -2.70 -9.87
CA LYS A 126 -21.53 -2.44 -10.95
C LYS A 126 -21.53 -3.53 -12.02
N THR A 127 -20.59 -4.47 -11.98
CA THR A 127 -20.53 -5.58 -12.94
C THR A 127 -21.40 -6.75 -12.49
N ALA A 128 -21.84 -7.59 -13.44
CA ALA A 128 -22.67 -8.75 -13.16
C ALA A 128 -21.94 -9.81 -12.29
N HIS A 129 -20.62 -9.92 -12.41
CA HIS A 129 -19.81 -10.93 -11.73
C HIS A 129 -18.55 -10.29 -11.10
N PRO A 130 -18.69 -9.47 -10.02
CA PRO A 130 -17.59 -8.70 -9.47
C PRO A 130 -16.40 -9.55 -8.98
N VAL A 131 -16.69 -10.71 -8.39
CA VAL A 131 -15.65 -11.64 -7.90
C VAL A 131 -14.84 -12.21 -9.07
N LEU A 132 -15.51 -12.65 -10.14
CA LEU A 132 -14.84 -13.20 -11.32
C LEU A 132 -13.93 -12.15 -11.98
N PHE A 133 -14.44 -10.93 -12.18
CA PHE A 133 -13.63 -9.82 -12.72
C PHE A 133 -12.47 -9.46 -11.82
N SER A 134 -12.64 -9.50 -10.49
CA SER A 134 -11.54 -9.24 -9.54
C SER A 134 -10.43 -10.29 -9.63
N ILE A 135 -10.79 -11.57 -9.79
CA ILE A 135 -9.83 -12.66 -9.96
C ILE A 135 -9.07 -12.51 -11.28
N ILE A 136 -9.79 -12.25 -12.38
CA ILE A 136 -9.18 -12.04 -13.70
C ILE A 136 -8.19 -10.85 -13.64
N LEU A 137 -8.61 -9.74 -13.04
CA LEU A 137 -7.77 -8.54 -12.90
C LEU A 137 -6.52 -8.83 -12.06
N ALA A 138 -6.67 -9.56 -10.95
CA ALA A 138 -5.55 -9.95 -10.09
C ALA A 138 -4.54 -10.84 -10.83
N LEU A 139 -5.02 -11.80 -11.62
CA LEU A 139 -4.16 -12.65 -12.46
C LEU A 139 -3.44 -11.83 -13.53
N LEU A 140 -4.15 -10.95 -14.25
CA LEU A 140 -3.54 -10.09 -15.27
C LEU A 140 -2.45 -9.19 -14.69
N ILE A 141 -2.69 -8.57 -13.54
CA ILE A 141 -1.68 -7.74 -12.86
C ILE A 141 -0.53 -8.59 -12.34
N GLY A 142 -0.82 -9.74 -11.73
CA GLY A 142 0.21 -10.64 -11.17
C GLY A 142 1.18 -11.20 -12.22
N PHE A 143 0.69 -11.50 -13.42
CA PHE A 143 1.51 -11.97 -14.54
C PHE A 143 2.04 -10.83 -15.44
N SER A 144 1.74 -9.58 -15.13
CA SER A 144 2.20 -8.44 -15.92
C SER A 144 3.70 -8.20 -15.72
N PRO A 145 4.45 -7.93 -16.80
CA PRO A 145 5.88 -7.56 -16.71
C PRO A 145 6.10 -6.24 -15.94
N ILE A 146 5.07 -5.42 -15.77
CA ILE A 146 5.12 -4.19 -14.97
C ILE A 146 5.51 -4.50 -13.51
N ASN A 147 5.16 -5.67 -13.01
CA ASN A 147 5.48 -6.11 -11.65
C ASN A 147 6.99 -6.22 -11.39
N ASN A 148 7.79 -6.50 -12.42
CA ASN A 148 9.25 -6.61 -12.31
C ASN A 148 9.94 -5.24 -12.18
N TYR A 149 9.31 -4.16 -12.61
CA TYR A 149 9.89 -2.80 -12.53
C TYR A 149 9.58 -2.09 -11.21
N SER A 150 8.57 -2.54 -10.47
CA SER A 150 8.13 -1.87 -9.26
C SER A 150 8.97 -2.20 -8.02
N TYR A 151 9.72 -3.31 -8.05
CA TYR A 151 10.50 -3.78 -6.90
C TYR A 151 12.00 -3.48 -6.95
N SER A 152 12.50 -2.85 -8.00
CA SER A 152 13.89 -2.37 -8.05
C SER A 152 14.09 -1.04 -7.31
N ILE A 153 13.40 -0.85 -6.20
CA ILE A 153 13.52 0.34 -5.36
C ILE A 153 14.50 0.02 -4.23
N GLY A 154 15.72 0.44 -4.40
CA GLY A 154 16.69 0.43 -3.31
C GLY A 154 17.95 -0.36 -3.60
N ARG A 155 18.73 0.09 -4.56
CA ARG A 155 20.19 -0.01 -4.55
C ARG A 155 20.77 1.38 -4.69
#